data_9c8c83ca99f4a45a3856c375adc762a3
#
_entry.id   9c8c83ca99f4a45a3856c375adc762a3
#
_cell.length_a   1.000
_cell.length_b   1.000
_cell.length_c   1.000
_cell.angle_alpha   90.00
_cell.angle_beta   90.00
_cell.angle_gamma   90.00
#
_symmetry.space_group_name_H-M   'P 1'
#
loop_
_entity.id
_entity.type
_entity.pdbx_description
1 polymer ?
#
loop_
_entity_poly.entity_id
_entity_poly.type
_entity_poly.pdbx_seq_one_letter_code
_entity_poly.pdbx_strand_id
1 'polypeptide(L)'
;MGTAMVLAAAAALPAASGAYDAVWDQLMPLAVALSLLGAPVDRAALRKGGAVLVAFAVGALGTVAGTFAAYALVGGALGPHAWKVAACLCASYVGGSLNYAATAQALGLAATPGGQAALAAGMAADNLAMAAFLAALALVPAAKPGRELDGRASPRDDASALAEPPTAENEPPANPTVSSLTCAFAGALVVLEIGRVASAAAGFPAARMAVAGAAAAALSAAAAAAARRDQARRFLEGGGFPRAPFAGASRVGAMLMLLFFATLGARADPTVAFANGAPTFAFIAVQLATHFAFVFLVAGKLLAKWLRLPLWATLTASNACVGGPATAAAAAAARGWPAAVQPAVLAGTVGYVVGTPLALAVAAALRAM
;
A
#
# COMPACT_ATOMS: atom_id res chain seq x y z
N MET A 1 -14.68 -10.29 3.33
CA MET A 1 -15.72 -9.56 2.58
C MET A 1 -16.77 -10.49 2.00
N GLY A 2 -16.44 -11.41 1.10
CA GLY A 2 -17.43 -12.32 0.49
C GLY A 2 -18.28 -13.14 1.48
N THR A 3 -17.65 -13.74 2.49
CA THR A 3 -18.37 -14.46 3.55
C THR A 3 -19.37 -13.57 4.29
N ALA A 4 -18.98 -12.33 4.63
CA ALA A 4 -19.86 -11.38 5.30
C ALA A 4 -21.02 -10.94 4.40
N MET A 5 -20.80 -10.80 3.10
CA MET A 5 -21.86 -10.52 2.12
C MET A 5 -22.87 -11.67 2.02
N VAL A 6 -22.39 -12.92 2.02
CA VAL A 6 -23.28 -14.11 2.04
C VAL A 6 -24.10 -14.17 3.34
N LEU A 7 -23.46 -13.93 4.50
CA LEU A 7 -24.14 -13.92 5.79
C LEU A 7 -25.17 -12.79 5.89
N ALA A 8 -24.88 -11.64 5.31
CA ALA A 8 -25.84 -10.52 5.25
C ALA A 8 -27.02 -10.83 4.33
N ALA A 9 -26.76 -11.42 3.15
CA ALA A 9 -27.81 -11.88 2.24
C ALA A 9 -28.70 -12.98 2.85
N ALA A 10 -28.15 -13.80 3.74
CA ALA A 10 -28.89 -14.80 4.52
C ALA A 10 -29.57 -14.22 5.78
N ALA A 11 -29.60 -12.89 5.96
CA ALA A 11 -30.12 -12.19 7.13
C ALA A 11 -29.46 -12.59 8.48
N ALA A 12 -28.29 -13.22 8.43
CA ALA A 12 -27.50 -13.56 9.62
C ALA A 12 -26.71 -12.36 10.18
N LEU A 13 -26.51 -11.31 9.36
CA LEU A 13 -25.91 -10.04 9.76
C LEU A 13 -26.85 -8.90 9.38
N PRO A 14 -26.99 -7.86 10.23
CA PRO A 14 -27.80 -6.69 9.89
C PRO A 14 -27.15 -5.92 8.74
N ALA A 15 -27.96 -5.38 7.82
CA ALA A 15 -27.47 -4.55 6.71
C ALA A 15 -26.92 -3.19 7.20
N ALA A 16 -27.37 -2.71 8.37
CA ALA A 16 -26.87 -1.49 8.99
C ALA A 16 -26.67 -1.70 10.50
N SER A 17 -25.60 -1.15 11.04
CA SER A 17 -25.28 -1.24 12.47
C SER A 17 -24.33 -0.09 12.83
N GLY A 18 -24.52 0.52 14.01
CA GLY A 18 -23.58 1.51 14.54
C GLY A 18 -22.16 0.95 14.75
N ALA A 19 -22.01 -0.37 14.92
CA ALA A 19 -20.71 -1.02 14.95
C ALA A 19 -19.96 -0.87 13.60
N TYR A 20 -20.67 -0.92 12.48
CA TYR A 20 -20.06 -0.72 11.15
C TYR A 20 -19.59 0.73 10.96
N ASP A 21 -20.34 1.69 11.49
CA ASP A 21 -19.95 3.09 11.46
C ASP A 21 -18.68 3.32 12.31
N ALA A 22 -18.62 2.73 13.50
CA ALA A 22 -17.41 2.78 14.33
C ALA A 22 -16.19 2.17 13.63
N VAL A 23 -16.36 1.04 12.92
CA VAL A 23 -15.27 0.45 12.14
C VAL A 23 -14.83 1.39 11.03
N TRP A 24 -15.78 2.03 10.31
CA TRP A 24 -15.47 2.96 9.24
C TRP A 24 -14.78 4.23 9.73
N ASP A 25 -15.32 4.86 10.79
CA ASP A 25 -14.90 6.19 11.21
C ASP A 25 -13.68 6.18 12.13
N GLN A 26 -13.46 5.09 12.87
CA GLN A 26 -12.42 5.00 13.88
C GLN A 26 -11.38 3.92 13.59
N LEU A 27 -11.80 2.68 13.33
CA LEU A 27 -10.85 1.58 13.20
C LEU A 27 -10.12 1.59 11.86
N MET A 28 -10.76 2.00 10.77
CA MET A 28 -10.11 2.08 9.46
C MET A 28 -9.00 3.16 9.43
N PRO A 29 -9.21 4.40 9.89
CA PRO A 29 -8.11 5.36 10.01
C PRO A 29 -6.97 4.87 10.90
N LEU A 30 -7.30 4.23 12.02
CA LEU A 30 -6.32 3.65 12.93
C LEU A 30 -5.51 2.53 12.25
N ALA A 31 -6.17 1.67 11.46
CA ALA A 31 -5.51 0.61 10.69
C ALA A 31 -4.48 1.17 9.70
N VAL A 32 -4.85 2.26 9.00
CA VAL A 32 -3.95 2.97 8.07
C VAL A 32 -2.74 3.52 8.82
N ALA A 33 -2.96 4.25 9.91
CA ALA A 33 -1.88 4.86 10.69
C ALA A 33 -0.92 3.80 11.27
N LEU A 34 -1.45 2.71 11.85
CA LEU A 34 -0.65 1.60 12.38
C LEU A 34 0.15 0.89 11.28
N SER A 35 -0.44 0.68 10.10
CA SER A 35 0.25 0.04 8.99
C SER A 35 1.46 0.87 8.53
N LEU A 36 1.31 2.19 8.48
CA LEU A 36 2.38 3.12 8.09
C LEU A 36 3.47 3.26 9.17
N LEU A 37 3.08 3.29 10.44
CA LEU A 37 4.04 3.33 11.56
C LEU A 37 4.90 2.06 11.62
N GLY A 38 4.31 0.91 11.31
CA GLY A 38 5.01 -0.38 11.32
C GLY A 38 5.93 -0.63 10.11
N ALA A 39 5.99 0.29 9.14
CA ALA A 39 6.76 0.16 7.91
C ALA A 39 7.84 1.25 7.84
N PRO A 40 9.04 1.05 8.43
CA PRO A 40 10.08 2.05 8.48
C PRO A 40 10.64 2.36 7.08
N VAL A 41 10.68 3.63 6.71
CA VAL A 41 11.37 4.13 5.52
C VAL A 41 12.64 4.83 5.97
N ASP A 42 13.81 4.29 5.63
CA ASP A 42 15.09 4.90 5.96
C ASP A 42 15.93 5.26 4.72
N ARG A 43 16.91 6.16 4.90
CA ARG A 43 17.75 6.63 3.79
C ARG A 43 18.65 5.52 3.21
N ALA A 44 19.07 4.54 4.00
CA ALA A 44 19.89 3.44 3.53
C ALA A 44 19.07 2.50 2.65
N ALA A 45 17.84 2.18 3.09
CA ALA A 45 16.88 1.40 2.30
C ALA A 45 16.52 2.12 0.98
N LEU A 46 16.30 3.45 1.02
CA LEU A 46 16.05 4.26 -0.20
C LEU A 46 17.20 4.15 -1.22
N ARG A 47 18.45 4.15 -0.75
CA ARG A 47 19.62 4.01 -1.63
C ARG A 47 19.75 2.61 -2.23
N LYS A 48 19.48 1.56 -1.44
CA LYS A 48 19.51 0.15 -1.91
C LYS A 48 18.35 -0.16 -2.85
N GLY A 49 17.19 0.47 -2.64
CA GLY A 49 15.97 0.26 -3.43
C GLY A 49 15.90 1.01 -4.76
N GLY A 50 16.94 1.76 -5.17
CA GLY A 50 16.88 2.76 -6.25
C GLY A 50 16.23 2.28 -7.54
N ALA A 51 16.64 1.13 -8.09
CA ALA A 51 16.05 0.60 -9.33
C ALA A 51 14.56 0.23 -9.17
N VAL A 52 14.18 -0.37 -8.04
CA VAL A 52 12.79 -0.74 -7.75
C VAL A 52 11.94 0.51 -7.54
N LEU A 53 12.47 1.54 -6.85
CA LEU A 53 11.75 2.79 -6.62
C LEU A 53 11.53 3.59 -7.93
N VAL A 54 12.52 3.61 -8.81
CA VAL A 54 12.37 4.25 -10.14
C VAL A 54 11.32 3.51 -10.96
N ALA A 55 11.38 2.18 -11.01
CA ALA A 55 10.38 1.36 -11.70
C ALA A 55 8.99 1.53 -11.07
N PHE A 56 8.91 1.67 -9.74
CA PHE A 56 7.67 1.98 -9.01
C PHE A 56 7.09 3.33 -9.42
N ALA A 57 7.91 4.38 -9.51
CA ALA A 57 7.45 5.70 -9.95
C ALA A 57 6.89 5.66 -11.38
N VAL A 58 7.55 4.93 -12.30
CA VAL A 58 7.03 4.72 -13.66
C VAL A 58 5.72 3.94 -13.63
N GLY A 59 5.61 2.90 -12.79
CA GLY A 59 4.37 2.14 -12.60
C GLY A 59 3.23 3.00 -12.05
N ALA A 60 3.51 3.84 -11.07
CA ALA A 60 2.53 4.79 -10.51
C ALA A 60 2.04 5.79 -11.57
N LEU A 61 2.94 6.33 -12.39
CA LEU A 61 2.56 7.18 -13.54
C LEU A 61 1.72 6.41 -14.55
N GLY A 62 2.06 5.15 -14.82
CA GLY A 62 1.27 4.27 -15.67
C GLY A 62 -0.13 4.01 -15.10
N THR A 63 -0.26 3.85 -13.79
CA THR A 63 -1.56 3.74 -13.11
C THR A 63 -2.39 5.01 -13.28
N VAL A 64 -1.78 6.18 -13.08
CA VAL A 64 -2.46 7.47 -13.27
C VAL A 64 -2.91 7.63 -14.72
N ALA A 65 -2.03 7.40 -15.69
CA ALA A 65 -2.38 7.45 -17.12
C ALA A 65 -3.49 6.46 -17.45
N GLY A 66 -3.41 5.24 -16.93
CA GLY A 66 -4.43 4.20 -17.06
C GLY A 66 -5.77 4.59 -16.45
N THR A 67 -5.76 5.33 -15.34
CA THR A 67 -6.99 5.85 -14.72
C THR A 67 -7.70 6.82 -15.65
N PHE A 68 -6.97 7.78 -16.23
CA PHE A 68 -7.55 8.73 -17.19
C PHE A 68 -8.03 8.04 -18.46
N ALA A 69 -7.23 7.09 -19.00
CA ALA A 69 -7.62 6.32 -20.17
C ALA A 69 -8.89 5.48 -19.92
N ALA A 70 -8.93 4.76 -18.79
CA ALA A 70 -10.09 3.97 -18.40
C ALA A 70 -11.33 4.87 -18.14
N TYR A 71 -11.13 6.04 -17.53
CA TYR A 71 -12.22 6.98 -17.29
C TYR A 71 -12.81 7.52 -18.58
N ALA A 72 -11.97 7.86 -19.55
CA ALA A 72 -12.41 8.32 -20.88
C ALA A 72 -13.18 7.23 -21.66
N LEU A 73 -12.77 5.95 -21.52
CA LEU A 73 -13.35 4.84 -22.27
C LEU A 73 -14.58 4.24 -21.62
N VAL A 74 -14.58 4.12 -20.29
CA VAL A 74 -15.56 3.32 -19.54
C VAL A 74 -16.21 4.11 -18.40
N GLY A 75 -15.72 5.30 -18.08
CA GLY A 75 -16.17 6.10 -16.93
C GLY A 75 -17.68 6.35 -16.91
N GLY A 76 -18.31 6.60 -18.05
CA GLY A 76 -19.76 6.79 -18.15
C GLY A 76 -20.57 5.57 -17.68
N ALA A 77 -20.04 4.37 -17.80
CA ALA A 77 -20.70 3.13 -17.38
C ALA A 77 -20.60 2.88 -15.85
N LEU A 78 -19.72 3.59 -15.13
CA LEU A 78 -19.58 3.50 -13.68
C LEU A 78 -20.64 4.30 -12.90
N GLY A 79 -21.50 5.05 -13.61
CA GLY A 79 -22.59 5.81 -13.02
C GLY A 79 -22.15 7.08 -12.25
N PRO A 80 -23.01 7.61 -11.36
CA PRO A 80 -22.83 8.94 -10.77
C PRO A 80 -21.62 9.08 -9.83
N HIS A 81 -21.06 7.97 -9.38
CA HIS A 81 -19.88 7.93 -8.52
C HIS A 81 -18.57 7.62 -9.28
N ALA A 82 -18.61 7.62 -10.62
CA ALA A 82 -17.50 7.19 -11.50
C ALA A 82 -16.14 7.81 -11.13
N TRP A 83 -16.06 9.14 -10.99
CA TRP A 83 -14.81 9.82 -10.68
C TRP A 83 -14.26 9.45 -9.28
N LYS A 84 -15.14 9.17 -8.30
CA LYS A 84 -14.74 8.74 -6.96
C LYS A 84 -14.19 7.30 -7.01
N VAL A 85 -14.90 6.39 -7.69
CA VAL A 85 -14.48 4.99 -7.86
C VAL A 85 -13.15 4.93 -8.64
N ALA A 86 -13.03 5.70 -9.72
CA ALA A 86 -11.79 5.79 -10.50
C ALA A 86 -10.59 6.25 -9.66
N ALA A 87 -10.79 7.26 -8.81
CA ALA A 87 -9.75 7.73 -7.89
C ALA A 87 -9.39 6.67 -6.83
N CYS A 88 -10.38 5.96 -6.28
CA CYS A 88 -10.13 4.87 -5.34
C CYS A 88 -9.32 3.73 -5.97
N LEU A 89 -9.65 3.34 -7.20
CA LEU A 89 -8.91 2.34 -7.97
C LEU A 89 -7.48 2.82 -8.30
N CYS A 90 -7.31 4.11 -8.62
CA CYS A 90 -5.99 4.71 -8.78
C CYS A 90 -5.17 4.57 -7.49
N ALA A 91 -5.76 4.89 -6.34
CA ALA A 91 -5.11 4.75 -5.04
C ALA A 91 -4.71 3.30 -4.75
N SER A 92 -5.58 2.33 -5.08
CA SER A 92 -5.33 0.91 -4.88
C SER A 92 -4.14 0.42 -5.69
N TYR A 93 -4.04 0.82 -6.96
CA TYR A 93 -2.97 0.36 -7.85
C TYR A 93 -1.69 1.23 -7.80
N VAL A 94 -1.59 2.12 -6.83
CA VAL A 94 -0.35 2.82 -6.44
C VAL A 94 0.10 2.42 -5.04
N GLY A 95 -0.84 2.19 -4.13
CA GLY A 95 -0.55 1.94 -2.72
C GLY A 95 -1.40 0.85 -2.07
N GLY A 96 -2.04 -0.03 -2.86
CA GLY A 96 -2.84 -1.15 -2.35
C GLY A 96 -4.20 -0.74 -1.76
N SER A 97 -5.01 -1.74 -1.40
CA SER A 97 -6.40 -1.59 -0.92
C SER A 97 -6.57 -0.69 0.31
N LEU A 98 -5.50 -0.49 1.09
CA LEU A 98 -5.46 0.45 2.20
C LEU A 98 -5.72 1.88 1.72
N ASN A 99 -5.07 2.28 0.62
CA ASN A 99 -5.27 3.60 0.01
C ASN A 99 -6.61 3.72 -0.70
N TYR A 100 -7.16 2.62 -1.23
CA TYR A 100 -8.54 2.57 -1.74
C TYR A 100 -9.51 3.02 -0.65
N ALA A 101 -9.46 2.40 0.52
CA ALA A 101 -10.33 2.71 1.65
C ALA A 101 -10.15 4.15 2.16
N ALA A 102 -8.89 4.59 2.30
CA ALA A 102 -8.57 5.95 2.74
C ALA A 102 -9.08 7.02 1.76
N THR A 103 -8.93 6.77 0.45
CA THR A 103 -9.44 7.67 -0.60
C THR A 103 -10.96 7.69 -0.63
N ALA A 104 -11.62 6.53 -0.51
CA ALA A 104 -13.08 6.44 -0.44
C ALA A 104 -13.65 7.22 0.75
N GLN A 105 -13.00 7.15 1.90
CA GLN A 105 -13.37 7.93 3.07
C GLN A 105 -13.16 9.44 2.82
N ALA A 106 -12.01 9.84 2.30
CA ALA A 106 -11.69 11.24 2.01
C ALA A 106 -12.66 11.88 1.01
N LEU A 107 -13.12 11.12 0.02
CA LEU A 107 -14.09 11.57 -0.99
C LEU A 107 -15.55 11.41 -0.56
N GLY A 108 -15.82 10.87 0.63
CA GLY A 108 -17.17 10.61 1.10
C GLY A 108 -17.95 9.66 0.18
N LEU A 109 -17.29 8.63 -0.38
CA LEU A 109 -17.93 7.69 -1.29
C LEU A 109 -19.05 6.90 -0.60
N ALA A 110 -18.88 6.55 0.68
CA ALA A 110 -19.87 5.82 1.46
C ALA A 110 -21.00 6.68 2.04
N ALA A 111 -21.06 7.98 1.73
CA ALA A 111 -22.06 8.90 2.30
C ALA A 111 -23.49 8.66 1.80
N THR A 112 -23.65 7.92 0.72
CA THR A 112 -24.96 7.57 0.14
C THR A 112 -25.10 6.07 -0.07
N PRO A 113 -26.32 5.49 -0.07
CA PRO A 113 -26.52 4.05 -0.34
C PRO A 113 -25.93 3.62 -1.69
N GLY A 114 -26.09 4.40 -2.75
CA GLY A 114 -25.50 4.13 -4.06
C GLY A 114 -23.96 4.20 -4.03
N GLY A 115 -23.38 5.11 -3.25
CA GLY A 115 -21.95 5.19 -3.04
C GLY A 115 -21.39 4.01 -2.24
N GLN A 116 -22.12 3.51 -1.24
CA GLN A 116 -21.75 2.29 -0.49
C GLN A 116 -21.72 1.06 -1.40
N ALA A 117 -22.73 0.91 -2.28
CA ALA A 117 -22.79 -0.16 -3.25
C ALA A 117 -21.63 -0.07 -4.26
N ALA A 118 -21.32 1.12 -4.78
CA ALA A 118 -20.19 1.34 -5.68
C ALA A 118 -18.85 1.06 -5.01
N LEU A 119 -18.69 1.45 -3.74
CA LEU A 119 -17.52 1.14 -2.91
C LEU A 119 -17.32 -0.37 -2.76
N ALA A 120 -18.37 -1.10 -2.40
CA ALA A 120 -18.32 -2.54 -2.19
C ALA A 120 -18.03 -3.29 -3.50
N ALA A 121 -18.71 -2.93 -4.59
CA ALA A 121 -18.48 -3.50 -5.91
C ALA A 121 -17.07 -3.23 -6.41
N GLY A 122 -16.60 -1.97 -6.28
CA GLY A 122 -15.25 -1.57 -6.65
C GLY A 122 -14.18 -2.33 -5.89
N MET A 123 -14.33 -2.46 -4.57
CA MET A 123 -13.37 -3.20 -3.73
C MET A 123 -13.36 -4.71 -4.04
N ALA A 124 -14.53 -5.30 -4.36
CA ALA A 124 -14.60 -6.70 -4.75
C ALA A 124 -13.90 -6.96 -6.09
N ALA A 125 -14.17 -6.10 -7.07
CA ALA A 125 -13.53 -6.15 -8.39
C ALA A 125 -12.02 -5.91 -8.28
N ASP A 126 -11.59 -4.93 -7.48
CA ASP A 126 -10.19 -4.62 -7.20
C ASP A 126 -9.42 -5.84 -6.65
N ASN A 127 -9.94 -6.47 -5.60
CA ASN A 127 -9.27 -7.62 -4.99
C ASN A 127 -9.15 -8.82 -5.96
N LEU A 128 -10.18 -9.07 -6.78
CA LEU A 128 -10.14 -10.16 -7.74
C LEU A 128 -9.18 -9.86 -8.90
N ALA A 129 -9.23 -8.64 -9.43
CA ALA A 129 -8.33 -8.21 -10.50
C ALA A 129 -6.87 -8.16 -10.02
N MET A 130 -6.62 -7.67 -8.80
CA MET A 130 -5.32 -7.71 -8.16
C MET A 130 -4.78 -9.13 -8.07
N ALA A 131 -5.57 -10.08 -7.57
CA ALA A 131 -5.16 -11.48 -7.47
C ALA A 131 -4.80 -12.07 -8.84
N ALA A 132 -5.63 -11.82 -9.86
CA ALA A 132 -5.37 -12.26 -11.24
C ALA A 132 -4.11 -11.63 -11.82
N PHE A 133 -3.91 -10.33 -11.61
CA PHE A 133 -2.72 -9.61 -12.08
C PHE A 133 -1.44 -10.11 -11.41
N LEU A 134 -1.45 -10.32 -10.10
CA LEU A 134 -0.30 -10.84 -9.36
C LEU A 134 0.03 -12.29 -9.76
N ALA A 135 -0.99 -13.10 -10.03
CA ALA A 135 -0.80 -14.44 -10.59
C ALA A 135 -0.16 -14.38 -11.99
N ALA A 136 -0.62 -13.48 -12.86
CA ALA A 136 -0.02 -13.25 -14.17
C ALA A 136 1.44 -12.78 -14.07
N LEU A 137 1.74 -11.85 -13.15
CA LEU A 137 3.12 -11.44 -12.88
C LEU A 137 4.00 -12.61 -12.42
N ALA A 138 3.46 -13.52 -11.61
CA ALA A 138 4.19 -14.68 -11.11
C ALA A 138 4.63 -15.64 -12.23
N LEU A 139 3.90 -15.68 -13.34
CA LEU A 139 4.21 -16.49 -14.52
C LEU A 139 5.29 -15.87 -15.42
N VAL A 140 5.62 -14.59 -15.27
CA VAL A 140 6.67 -13.94 -16.08
C VAL A 140 8.04 -14.49 -15.68
N PRO A 141 8.78 -15.18 -16.59
CA PRO A 141 10.10 -15.67 -16.28
C PRO A 141 11.09 -14.51 -16.12
N ALA A 142 11.83 -14.48 -15.03
CA ALA A 142 12.87 -13.49 -14.81
C ALA A 142 14.09 -14.12 -14.11
N ALA A 143 15.27 -13.70 -14.51
CA ALA A 143 16.50 -14.08 -13.86
C ALA A 143 16.55 -13.55 -12.43
N LYS A 144 17.26 -14.27 -11.54
CA LYS A 144 17.53 -13.80 -10.18
C LYS A 144 18.26 -12.46 -10.24
N PRO A 145 18.05 -11.56 -9.25
CA PRO A 145 18.91 -10.40 -9.07
C PRO A 145 20.36 -10.87 -9.04
N GLY A 146 21.12 -10.45 -10.04
CA GLY A 146 22.54 -10.80 -10.13
C GLY A 146 23.37 -9.98 -9.13
N ARG A 147 24.69 -10.17 -9.13
CA ARG A 147 25.68 -9.40 -8.34
C ARG A 147 25.57 -7.86 -8.42
N GLU A 148 24.66 -7.34 -9.23
CA GLU A 148 24.41 -5.90 -9.39
C GLU A 148 23.89 -5.23 -8.10
N LEU A 149 23.23 -5.97 -7.20
CA LEU A 149 22.80 -5.47 -5.89
C LEU A 149 23.94 -5.48 -4.86
N ASP A 150 24.92 -6.35 -5.05
CA ASP A 150 26.10 -6.47 -4.18
C ASP A 150 27.21 -5.47 -4.55
N GLY A 151 26.88 -4.43 -5.27
CA GLY A 151 27.76 -3.43 -5.85
C GLY A 151 28.98 -3.05 -5.02
N ARG A 152 29.95 -4.00 -4.91
CA ARG A 152 31.35 -3.95 -4.49
C ARG A 152 31.83 -5.20 -3.73
N ALA A 153 31.33 -6.38 -4.04
CA ALA A 153 32.03 -7.60 -3.58
C ALA A 153 33.25 -7.84 -4.47
N SER A 154 34.43 -7.67 -3.90
CA SER A 154 35.70 -8.07 -4.49
C SER A 154 35.74 -9.62 -4.65
N PRO A 155 36.38 -10.17 -5.70
CA PRO A 155 36.48 -11.64 -5.92
C PRO A 155 37.20 -12.43 -4.83
N ARG A 156 37.57 -11.79 -3.72
CA ARG A 156 38.32 -12.41 -2.62
C ARG A 156 37.48 -12.88 -1.42
N ASP A 157 36.17 -12.61 -1.40
CA ASP A 157 35.37 -12.80 -0.18
C ASP A 157 34.57 -14.10 -0.10
N ASP A 158 34.72 -15.01 -1.09
CA ASP A 158 34.01 -16.32 -1.08
C ASP A 158 34.56 -17.33 -0.02
N ALA A 159 35.64 -17.02 0.71
CA ALA A 159 36.21 -17.90 1.72
C ALA A 159 35.93 -17.50 3.18
N SER A 160 35.36 -16.30 3.43
CA SER A 160 35.11 -15.81 4.80
C SER A 160 33.62 -15.74 5.16
N ALA A 161 32.73 -16.22 4.30
CA ALA A 161 31.27 -16.17 4.50
C ALA A 161 30.74 -17.07 5.66
N LEU A 162 31.61 -17.69 6.45
CA LEU A 162 31.24 -18.59 7.55
C LEU A 162 31.32 -17.94 8.95
N ALA A 163 31.69 -16.68 9.10
CA ALA A 163 31.89 -16.08 10.41
C ALA A 163 31.64 -14.56 10.49
N GLU A 164 30.62 -14.01 9.84
CA GLU A 164 30.20 -12.66 10.20
C GLU A 164 29.21 -12.71 11.37
N PRO A 165 29.43 -11.92 12.45
CA PRO A 165 28.45 -11.76 13.49
C PRO A 165 27.18 -11.15 12.88
N PRO A 166 25.97 -11.50 13.40
CA PRO A 166 24.71 -11.01 12.86
C PRO A 166 24.71 -9.47 12.87
N THR A 167 24.81 -8.88 11.68
CA THR A 167 24.59 -7.46 11.50
C THR A 167 23.11 -7.17 11.77
N ALA A 168 22.79 -6.00 12.28
CA ALA A 168 21.42 -5.59 12.61
C ALA A 168 20.41 -5.71 11.43
N GLU A 169 20.90 -5.99 10.22
CA GLU A 169 20.10 -6.22 9.01
C GLU A 169 19.51 -7.66 8.95
N ASN A 170 20.05 -8.63 9.70
CA ASN A 170 19.64 -10.04 9.72
C ASN A 170 18.88 -10.45 11.00
N GLU A 171 18.60 -9.51 11.91
CA GLU A 171 17.75 -9.84 13.06
C GLU A 171 16.31 -10.11 12.58
N PRO A 172 15.69 -11.24 13.04
CA PRO A 172 14.28 -11.47 12.79
C PRO A 172 13.45 -10.29 13.31
N PRO A 173 12.32 -9.94 12.66
CA PRO A 173 11.51 -8.81 13.07
C PRO A 173 11.20 -8.92 14.56
N ALA A 174 11.52 -7.88 15.32
CA ALA A 174 11.35 -7.87 16.77
C ALA A 174 9.92 -8.32 17.14
N ASN A 175 9.82 -9.28 18.06
CA ASN A 175 8.52 -9.72 18.54
C ASN A 175 7.78 -8.55 19.18
N PRO A 176 6.47 -8.39 18.89
CA PRO A 176 5.69 -7.33 19.49
C PRO A 176 5.63 -7.50 21.01
N THR A 177 5.89 -6.43 21.73
CA THR A 177 5.75 -6.34 23.18
C THR A 177 4.56 -5.44 23.53
N VAL A 178 4.06 -5.53 24.75
CA VAL A 178 3.00 -4.60 25.22
C VAL A 178 3.47 -3.16 25.05
N SER A 179 4.72 -2.86 25.43
CA SER A 179 5.29 -1.52 25.28
C SER A 179 5.34 -1.05 23.82
N SER A 180 5.78 -1.89 22.87
CA SER A 180 5.82 -1.51 21.47
C SER A 180 4.43 -1.31 20.87
N LEU A 181 3.46 -2.12 21.26
CA LEU A 181 2.06 -1.95 20.83
C LEU A 181 1.46 -0.67 21.42
N THR A 182 1.70 -0.38 22.71
CA THR A 182 1.24 0.86 23.34
C THR A 182 1.84 2.08 22.64
N CYS A 183 3.14 2.07 22.34
CA CYS A 183 3.78 3.13 21.55
C CYS A 183 3.18 3.27 20.15
N ALA A 184 2.86 2.14 19.49
CA ALA A 184 2.25 2.14 18.19
C ALA A 184 0.85 2.76 18.18
N PHE A 185 0.00 2.38 19.15
CA PHE A 185 -1.34 2.96 19.29
C PHE A 185 -1.27 4.45 19.65
N ALA A 186 -0.43 4.84 20.61
CA ALA A 186 -0.22 6.25 20.94
C ALA A 186 0.27 7.05 19.73
N GLY A 187 1.27 6.55 19.01
CA GLY A 187 1.76 7.16 17.78
C GLY A 187 0.68 7.29 16.70
N ALA A 188 -0.15 6.25 16.53
CA ALA A 188 -1.24 6.27 15.58
C ALA A 188 -2.30 7.35 15.91
N LEU A 189 -2.68 7.48 17.19
CA LEU A 189 -3.59 8.53 17.62
C LEU A 189 -3.01 9.93 17.41
N VAL A 190 -1.72 10.13 17.72
CA VAL A 190 -1.04 11.41 17.50
C VAL A 190 -1.02 11.79 16.02
N VAL A 191 -0.68 10.88 15.11
CA VAL A 191 -0.63 11.20 13.68
C VAL A 191 -2.02 11.42 13.09
N LEU A 192 -3.04 10.73 13.58
CA LEU A 192 -4.43 10.97 13.18
C LEU A 192 -4.92 12.36 13.63
N GLU A 193 -4.53 12.78 14.83
CA GLU A 193 -4.87 14.11 15.34
C GLU A 193 -4.11 15.21 14.59
N ILE A 194 -2.83 15.00 14.27
CA ILE A 194 -2.08 15.89 13.36
C ILE A 194 -2.80 16.02 12.02
N GLY A 195 -3.22 14.89 11.43
CA GLY A 195 -3.99 14.88 10.18
C GLY A 195 -5.27 15.69 10.27
N ARG A 196 -6.03 15.54 11.37
CA ARG A 196 -7.27 16.26 11.63
C ARG A 196 -7.03 17.77 11.74
N VAL A 197 -6.13 18.17 12.61
CA VAL A 197 -5.84 19.59 12.90
C VAL A 197 -5.24 20.29 11.67
N ALA A 198 -4.22 19.71 11.06
CA ALA A 198 -3.53 20.33 9.93
C ALA A 198 -4.43 20.44 8.69
N SER A 199 -5.25 19.42 8.39
CA SER A 199 -6.16 19.49 7.25
C SER A 199 -7.31 20.49 7.47
N ALA A 200 -7.79 20.62 8.72
CA ALA A 200 -8.78 21.63 9.08
C ALA A 200 -8.20 23.05 8.97
N ALA A 201 -6.99 23.27 9.50
CA ALA A 201 -6.30 24.56 9.41
C ALA A 201 -6.00 24.98 7.96
N ALA A 202 -5.72 24.00 7.08
CA ALA A 202 -5.51 24.25 5.66
C ALA A 202 -6.82 24.44 4.86
N GLY A 203 -7.99 24.32 5.48
CA GLY A 203 -9.28 24.39 4.80
C GLY A 203 -9.56 23.21 3.86
N PHE A 204 -8.87 22.07 4.04
CA PHE A 204 -8.96 20.89 3.16
C PHE A 204 -9.19 19.59 3.95
N PRO A 205 -10.36 19.40 4.58
CA PRO A 205 -10.65 18.25 5.44
C PRO A 205 -10.45 16.89 4.75
N ALA A 206 -10.66 16.80 3.43
CA ALA A 206 -10.43 15.60 2.63
C ALA A 206 -8.97 15.11 2.67
N ALA A 207 -8.01 16.01 2.93
CA ALA A 207 -6.59 15.65 3.03
C ALA A 207 -6.21 15.01 4.38
N ARG A 208 -7.14 14.86 5.33
CA ARG A 208 -6.87 14.34 6.69
C ARG A 208 -6.04 13.05 6.68
N MET A 209 -6.45 12.07 5.90
CA MET A 209 -5.76 10.77 5.84
C MET A 209 -4.41 10.86 5.13
N ALA A 210 -4.28 11.71 4.11
CA ALA A 210 -3.01 11.95 3.43
C ALA A 210 -1.99 12.61 4.37
N VAL A 211 -2.40 13.62 5.13
CA VAL A 211 -1.56 14.30 6.12
C VAL A 211 -1.19 13.36 7.28
N ALA A 212 -2.16 12.59 7.79
CA ALA A 212 -1.90 11.59 8.83
C ALA A 212 -0.90 10.53 8.34
N GLY A 213 -1.03 10.08 7.09
CA GLY A 213 -0.11 9.12 6.46
C GLY A 213 1.31 9.67 6.34
N ALA A 214 1.46 10.91 5.89
CA ALA A 214 2.77 11.57 5.83
C ALA A 214 3.39 11.74 7.23
N ALA A 215 2.60 12.12 8.23
CA ALA A 215 3.03 12.23 9.61
C ALA A 215 3.45 10.88 10.19
N ALA A 216 2.71 9.80 9.89
CA ALA A 216 3.05 8.43 10.31
C ALA A 216 4.40 7.98 9.71
N ALA A 217 4.61 8.21 8.42
CA ALA A 217 5.87 7.89 7.76
C ALA A 217 7.04 8.70 8.36
N ALA A 218 6.85 9.99 8.63
CA ALA A 218 7.87 10.83 9.26
C ALA A 218 8.18 10.35 10.69
N LEU A 219 7.18 10.02 11.49
CA LEU A 219 7.35 9.50 12.85
C LEU A 219 8.06 8.14 12.85
N SER A 220 7.68 7.24 11.94
CA SER A 220 8.34 5.94 11.76
C SER A 220 9.82 6.11 11.39
N ALA A 221 10.13 7.00 10.44
CA ALA A 221 11.50 7.30 10.03
C ALA A 221 12.33 7.92 11.18
N ALA A 222 11.74 8.84 11.94
CA ALA A 222 12.37 9.46 13.11
C ALA A 222 12.67 8.43 14.20
N ALA A 223 11.71 7.55 14.50
CA ALA A 223 11.87 6.48 15.47
C ALA A 223 12.98 5.49 15.07
N ALA A 224 13.03 5.11 13.79
CA ALA A 224 14.10 4.28 13.25
C ALA A 224 15.48 4.96 13.34
N ALA A 225 15.55 6.27 13.10
CA ALA A 225 16.78 7.04 13.25
C ALA A 225 17.23 7.15 14.71
N ALA A 226 16.28 7.36 15.64
CA ALA A 226 16.55 7.41 17.07
C ALA A 226 17.05 6.07 17.59
N ALA A 227 16.42 4.95 17.19
CA ALA A 227 16.83 3.60 17.57
C ALA A 227 18.27 3.30 17.13
N ARG A 228 18.67 3.73 15.92
CA ARG A 228 20.08 3.60 15.45
C ARG A 228 21.07 4.42 16.25
N ARG A 229 20.73 5.67 16.61
CA ARG A 229 21.59 6.52 17.46
C ARG A 229 21.77 5.93 18.85
N ASP A 230 20.71 5.37 19.40
CA ASP A 230 20.70 4.75 20.72
C ASP A 230 21.48 3.43 20.76
N GLN A 231 21.43 2.64 19.67
CA GLN A 231 22.25 1.44 19.51
C GLN A 231 23.75 1.78 19.51
N ALA A 232 24.15 2.90 18.89
CA ALA A 232 25.52 3.38 18.93
C ALA A 232 25.94 3.83 20.35
N ARG A 233 25.02 4.45 21.14
CA ARG A 233 25.28 4.84 22.54
C ARG A 233 25.30 3.63 23.50
N ARG A 234 24.44 2.64 23.29
CA ARG A 234 24.34 1.42 24.14
C ARG A 234 25.59 0.55 24.06
N PHE A 235 26.29 0.57 22.96
CA PHE A 235 27.61 -0.04 22.88
C PHE A 235 28.58 0.55 23.92
N LEU A 236 28.24 1.73 24.44
CA LEU A 236 29.05 2.47 25.41
C LEU A 236 28.47 2.49 26.86
N GLU A 237 27.15 2.36 27.10
CA GLU A 237 26.54 2.76 28.38
C GLU A 237 25.43 1.83 28.98
N GLY A 238 25.07 0.72 28.37
CA GLY A 238 24.30 -0.33 29.07
C GLY A 238 22.81 -0.04 29.42
N GLY A 239 22.04 0.73 28.64
CA GLY A 239 20.59 0.87 28.84
C GLY A 239 19.92 1.77 27.80
N GLY A 240 18.64 1.57 27.40
CA GLY A 240 18.07 2.45 26.41
C GLY A 240 16.65 2.08 25.87
N PHE A 241 16.15 2.87 24.91
CA PHE A 241 14.84 2.86 24.25
C PHE A 241 14.52 1.51 23.53
N PRO A 242 13.24 1.11 23.36
CA PRO A 242 12.89 -0.11 22.63
C PRO A 242 13.50 -0.12 21.22
N ARG A 243 14.18 -1.22 20.85
CA ARG A 243 14.84 -1.37 19.54
C ARG A 243 13.89 -1.18 18.35
N ALA A 244 12.60 -1.44 18.54
CA ALA A 244 11.54 -1.27 17.54
C ALA A 244 10.26 -0.77 18.21
N PRO A 245 10.10 0.56 18.39
CA PRO A 245 8.99 1.12 19.18
C PRO A 245 7.62 0.85 18.57
N PHE A 246 7.55 0.52 17.28
CA PHE A 246 6.32 0.19 16.55
C PHE A 246 6.26 -1.27 16.11
N ALA A 247 7.00 -2.17 16.77
CA ALA A 247 6.94 -3.60 16.47
C ALA A 247 5.51 -4.13 16.61
N GLY A 248 5.03 -4.84 15.61
CA GLY A 248 3.67 -5.38 15.57
C GLY A 248 2.59 -4.43 15.02
N ALA A 249 2.88 -3.14 14.85
CA ALA A 249 1.90 -2.15 14.37
C ALA A 249 1.26 -2.55 13.03
N SER A 250 2.05 -2.97 12.04
CA SER A 250 1.53 -3.41 10.73
C SER A 250 0.63 -4.64 10.85
N ARG A 251 0.91 -5.56 11.78
CA ARG A 251 0.07 -6.76 11.99
C ARG A 251 -1.29 -6.37 12.56
N VAL A 252 -1.31 -5.48 13.56
CA VAL A 252 -2.56 -4.96 14.13
C VAL A 252 -3.34 -4.16 13.09
N GLY A 253 -2.66 -3.30 12.32
CA GLY A 253 -3.27 -2.57 11.21
C GLY A 253 -3.94 -3.51 10.19
N ALA A 254 -3.27 -4.60 9.79
CA ALA A 254 -3.84 -5.61 8.90
C ALA A 254 -5.07 -6.31 9.50
N MET A 255 -5.06 -6.65 10.80
CA MET A 255 -6.22 -7.23 11.49
C MET A 255 -7.43 -6.28 11.47
N LEU A 256 -7.21 -5.00 11.76
CA LEU A 256 -8.28 -3.99 11.70
C LEU A 256 -8.82 -3.80 10.27
N MET A 257 -7.97 -3.91 9.25
CA MET A 257 -8.41 -3.91 7.85
C MET A 257 -9.28 -5.11 7.50
N LEU A 258 -9.03 -6.30 8.08
CA LEU A 258 -9.93 -7.46 7.88
C LEU A 258 -11.31 -7.20 8.47
N LEU A 259 -11.41 -6.57 9.65
CA LEU A 259 -12.69 -6.13 10.22
C LEU A 259 -13.39 -5.12 9.31
N PHE A 260 -12.66 -4.13 8.79
CA PHE A 260 -13.20 -3.20 7.81
C PHE A 260 -13.76 -3.91 6.57
N PHE A 261 -13.03 -4.86 5.97
CA PHE A 261 -13.53 -5.62 4.83
C PHE A 261 -14.75 -6.48 5.16
N ALA A 262 -14.85 -7.00 6.38
CA ALA A 262 -16.03 -7.74 6.83
C ALA A 262 -17.26 -6.82 6.90
N THR A 263 -17.15 -5.62 7.50
CA THR A 263 -18.26 -4.66 7.58
C THR A 263 -18.68 -4.15 6.20
N LEU A 264 -17.71 -3.94 5.30
CA LEU A 264 -17.99 -3.55 3.93
C LEU A 264 -18.79 -4.63 3.19
N GLY A 265 -18.42 -5.92 3.37
CA GLY A 265 -19.16 -7.05 2.82
C GLY A 265 -20.57 -7.18 3.40
N ALA A 266 -20.74 -6.92 4.71
CA ALA A 266 -22.04 -6.98 5.35
C ALA A 266 -23.02 -5.89 4.86
N ARG A 267 -22.50 -4.74 4.45
CA ARG A 267 -23.30 -3.63 3.87
C ARG A 267 -23.54 -3.76 2.37
N ALA A 268 -22.82 -4.66 1.69
CA ALA A 268 -22.92 -4.81 0.24
C ALA A 268 -24.22 -5.50 -0.15
N ASP A 269 -24.97 -4.87 -1.05
CA ASP A 269 -26.06 -5.55 -1.76
C ASP A 269 -25.46 -6.38 -2.91
N PRO A 270 -25.59 -7.72 -2.87
CA PRO A 270 -25.02 -8.58 -3.90
C PRO A 270 -25.52 -8.26 -5.30
N THR A 271 -26.79 -7.92 -5.45
CA THR A 271 -27.40 -7.66 -6.76
C THR A 271 -26.84 -6.40 -7.40
N VAL A 272 -26.68 -5.33 -6.61
CA VAL A 272 -26.06 -4.07 -7.05
C VAL A 272 -24.55 -4.26 -7.28
N ALA A 273 -23.88 -5.04 -6.44
CA ALA A 273 -22.47 -5.35 -6.61
C ALA A 273 -22.20 -6.10 -7.92
N PHE A 274 -23.05 -7.06 -8.29
CA PHE A 274 -22.95 -7.77 -9.57
C PHE A 274 -23.31 -6.89 -10.76
N ALA A 275 -24.34 -6.05 -10.68
CA ALA A 275 -24.73 -5.15 -11.75
C ALA A 275 -23.63 -4.13 -12.10
N ASN A 276 -22.93 -3.59 -11.09
CA ASN A 276 -21.83 -2.66 -11.27
C ASN A 276 -20.46 -3.34 -11.49
N GLY A 277 -20.39 -4.66 -11.37
CA GLY A 277 -19.15 -5.41 -11.46
C GLY A 277 -18.50 -5.33 -12.84
N ALA A 278 -19.25 -5.62 -13.90
CA ALA A 278 -18.71 -5.66 -15.27
C ALA A 278 -18.07 -4.32 -15.73
N PRO A 279 -18.71 -3.15 -15.56
CA PRO A 279 -18.09 -1.88 -15.89
C PRO A 279 -16.82 -1.61 -15.07
N THR A 280 -16.84 -1.97 -13.78
CA THR A 280 -15.67 -1.80 -12.90
C THR A 280 -14.52 -2.71 -13.33
N PHE A 281 -14.78 -3.96 -13.70
CA PHE A 281 -13.75 -4.86 -14.25
C PHE A 281 -13.19 -4.34 -15.57
N ALA A 282 -14.03 -3.82 -16.47
CA ALA A 282 -13.58 -3.22 -17.72
C ALA A 282 -12.66 -2.01 -17.45
N PHE A 283 -13.03 -1.15 -16.50
CA PHE A 283 -12.21 -0.03 -16.05
C PHE A 283 -10.85 -0.51 -15.55
N ILE A 284 -10.85 -1.48 -14.63
CA ILE A 284 -9.62 -2.04 -14.06
C ILE A 284 -8.75 -2.70 -15.13
N ALA A 285 -9.35 -3.41 -16.08
CA ALA A 285 -8.60 -4.05 -17.17
C ALA A 285 -7.84 -3.02 -18.01
N VAL A 286 -8.47 -1.90 -18.40
CA VAL A 286 -7.80 -0.80 -19.13
C VAL A 286 -6.71 -0.18 -18.26
N GLN A 287 -7.00 0.09 -17.00
CA GLN A 287 -6.05 0.70 -16.06
C GLN A 287 -4.81 -0.17 -15.86
N LEU A 288 -4.99 -1.47 -15.56
CA LEU A 288 -3.88 -2.40 -15.36
C LEU A 288 -3.12 -2.72 -16.65
N ALA A 289 -3.80 -2.80 -17.81
CA ALA A 289 -3.13 -2.95 -19.09
C ALA A 289 -2.22 -1.75 -19.40
N THR A 290 -2.68 -0.53 -19.10
CA THR A 290 -1.87 0.69 -19.26
C THR A 290 -0.71 0.71 -18.25
N HIS A 291 -0.95 0.38 -16.98
CA HIS A 291 0.09 0.22 -15.97
C HIS A 291 1.17 -0.78 -16.44
N PHE A 292 0.75 -1.96 -16.90
CA PHE A 292 1.65 -2.99 -17.42
C PHE A 292 2.47 -2.46 -18.61
N ALA A 293 1.84 -1.79 -19.57
CA ALA A 293 2.51 -1.19 -20.70
C ALA A 293 3.58 -0.18 -20.25
N PHE A 294 3.27 0.70 -19.30
CA PHE A 294 4.24 1.66 -18.75
C PHE A 294 5.40 0.95 -18.07
N VAL A 295 5.15 -0.03 -17.23
CA VAL A 295 6.21 -0.74 -16.50
C VAL A 295 7.11 -1.52 -17.46
N PHE A 296 6.55 -2.26 -18.42
CA PHE A 296 7.34 -3.16 -19.26
C PHE A 296 7.83 -2.51 -20.55
N LEU A 297 7.10 -1.55 -21.14
CA LEU A 297 7.54 -0.87 -22.36
C LEU A 297 8.35 0.38 -22.02
N VAL A 298 7.86 1.23 -21.10
CA VAL A 298 8.55 2.48 -20.76
C VAL A 298 9.74 2.19 -19.86
N ALA A 299 9.53 1.59 -18.67
CA ALA A 299 10.62 1.29 -17.76
C ALA A 299 11.52 0.18 -18.31
N GLY A 300 10.95 -0.92 -18.79
CA GLY A 300 11.69 -2.13 -19.18
C GLY A 300 12.39 -2.05 -20.55
N LYS A 301 11.93 -1.22 -21.50
CA LYS A 301 12.54 -1.08 -22.83
C LYS A 301 13.07 0.31 -23.11
N LEU A 302 12.25 1.35 -22.95
CA LEU A 302 12.60 2.73 -23.34
C LEU A 302 13.64 3.32 -22.39
N LEU A 303 13.39 3.21 -21.06
CA LEU A 303 14.25 3.74 -20.02
C LEU A 303 15.32 2.75 -19.57
N ALA A 304 15.25 1.46 -19.95
CA ALA A 304 16.20 0.44 -19.54
C ALA A 304 17.65 0.80 -19.92
N LYS A 305 17.87 1.40 -21.08
CA LYS A 305 19.21 1.86 -21.53
C LYS A 305 19.76 2.99 -20.67
N TRP A 306 18.88 3.89 -20.20
CA TRP A 306 19.27 5.08 -19.45
C TRP A 306 19.32 4.83 -17.94
N LEU A 307 18.33 4.09 -17.42
CA LEU A 307 18.12 3.86 -15.99
C LEU A 307 18.64 2.49 -15.54
N ARG A 308 19.08 1.62 -16.46
CA ARG A 308 19.55 0.24 -16.19
C ARG A 308 18.59 -0.53 -15.28
N LEU A 309 17.28 -0.50 -15.61
CA LEU A 309 16.25 -1.17 -14.82
C LEU A 309 16.17 -2.65 -15.19
N PRO A 310 16.61 -3.57 -14.34
CA PRO A 310 16.52 -5.00 -14.61
C PRO A 310 15.07 -5.48 -14.47
N LEU A 311 14.72 -6.56 -15.18
CA LEU A 311 13.37 -7.11 -15.20
C LEU A 311 12.86 -7.50 -13.79
N TRP A 312 13.72 -8.03 -12.94
CA TRP A 312 13.34 -8.34 -11.56
C TRP A 312 12.89 -7.09 -10.78
N ALA A 313 13.52 -5.94 -11.00
CA ALA A 313 13.14 -4.68 -10.34
C ALA A 313 11.79 -4.16 -10.86
N THR A 314 11.53 -4.27 -12.16
CA THR A 314 10.25 -3.89 -12.75
C THR A 314 9.10 -4.78 -12.29
N LEU A 315 9.32 -6.10 -12.19
CA LEU A 315 8.33 -7.04 -11.66
C LEU A 315 8.04 -6.79 -10.17
N THR A 316 9.10 -6.56 -9.37
CA THR A 316 8.96 -6.23 -7.95
C THR A 316 8.21 -4.93 -7.75
N ALA A 317 8.53 -3.90 -8.53
CA ALA A 317 7.88 -2.60 -8.48
C ALA A 317 6.40 -2.68 -8.88
N SER A 318 6.08 -3.39 -9.97
CA SER A 318 4.69 -3.59 -10.40
C SER A 318 3.87 -4.33 -9.34
N ASN A 319 4.46 -5.37 -8.70
CA ASN A 319 3.80 -6.05 -7.59
C ASN A 319 3.59 -5.10 -6.40
N ALA A 320 4.59 -4.27 -6.07
CA ALA A 320 4.48 -3.30 -4.97
C ALA A 320 3.43 -2.22 -5.22
N CYS A 321 3.27 -1.76 -6.47
CA CYS A 321 2.20 -0.84 -6.86
C CYS A 321 0.82 -1.46 -6.64
N VAL A 322 0.59 -2.65 -7.21
CA VAL A 322 -0.74 -3.27 -7.27
C VAL A 322 -1.11 -3.96 -5.97
N GLY A 323 -0.17 -4.70 -5.36
CA GLY A 323 -0.45 -5.52 -4.19
C GLY A 323 0.10 -4.98 -2.86
N GLY A 324 0.95 -3.95 -2.92
CA GLY A 324 1.56 -3.34 -1.74
C GLY A 324 2.78 -4.09 -1.19
N PRO A 325 3.31 -3.68 -0.03
CA PRO A 325 4.60 -4.15 0.47
C PRO A 325 4.63 -5.64 0.82
N ALA A 326 3.56 -6.17 1.41
CA ALA A 326 3.51 -7.56 1.86
C ALA A 326 3.51 -8.55 0.69
N THR A 327 2.71 -8.28 -0.34
CA THR A 327 2.61 -9.14 -1.54
C THR A 327 3.90 -9.09 -2.35
N ALA A 328 4.51 -7.90 -2.48
CA ALA A 328 5.75 -7.74 -3.21
C ALA A 328 6.92 -8.45 -2.52
N ALA A 329 7.00 -8.35 -1.19
CA ALA A 329 8.00 -9.07 -0.39
C ALA A 329 7.80 -10.58 -0.49
N ALA A 330 6.56 -11.07 -0.35
CA ALA A 330 6.24 -12.48 -0.48
C ALA A 330 6.56 -13.03 -1.88
N ALA A 331 6.24 -12.28 -2.94
CA ALA A 331 6.58 -12.65 -4.31
C ALA A 331 8.09 -12.71 -4.55
N ALA A 332 8.86 -11.75 -4.03
CA ALA A 332 10.31 -11.75 -4.11
C ALA A 332 10.92 -12.97 -3.37
N ALA A 333 10.41 -13.26 -2.16
CA ALA A 333 10.84 -14.43 -1.38
C ALA A 333 10.51 -15.75 -2.10
N ALA A 334 9.28 -15.90 -2.62
CA ALA A 334 8.82 -17.08 -3.35
C ALA A 334 9.64 -17.35 -4.63
N ARG A 335 10.17 -16.30 -5.27
CA ARG A 335 11.06 -16.40 -6.43
C ARG A 335 12.52 -16.70 -6.06
N GLY A 336 12.84 -16.78 -4.77
CA GLY A 336 14.23 -16.94 -4.30
C GLY A 336 15.08 -15.70 -4.58
N TRP A 337 14.51 -14.50 -4.41
CA TRP A 337 15.18 -13.19 -4.56
C TRP A 337 15.31 -12.47 -3.21
N PRO A 338 16.14 -12.97 -2.27
CA PRO A 338 16.26 -12.38 -0.93
C PRO A 338 16.69 -10.90 -0.98
N ALA A 339 17.58 -10.56 -1.90
CA ALA A 339 18.05 -9.19 -2.09
C ALA A 339 16.96 -8.21 -2.58
N ALA A 340 15.86 -8.71 -3.17
CA ALA A 340 14.73 -7.88 -3.61
C ALA A 340 13.66 -7.67 -2.52
N VAL A 341 13.67 -8.45 -1.43
CA VAL A 341 12.64 -8.39 -0.38
C VAL A 341 12.58 -7.01 0.27
N GLN A 342 13.71 -6.47 0.70
CA GLN A 342 13.76 -5.15 1.34
C GLN A 342 13.37 -4.01 0.38
N PRO A 343 13.89 -3.93 -0.88
CA PRO A 343 13.40 -3.00 -1.89
C PRO A 343 11.90 -3.11 -2.18
N ALA A 344 11.34 -4.34 -2.17
CA ALA A 344 9.92 -4.58 -2.38
C ALA A 344 9.06 -3.94 -1.27
N VAL A 345 9.42 -4.21 0.00
CA VAL A 345 8.76 -3.60 1.17
C VAL A 345 8.83 -2.08 1.09
N LEU A 346 10.01 -1.55 0.77
CA LEU A 346 10.22 -0.11 0.68
C LEU A 346 9.33 0.54 -0.39
N ALA A 347 9.31 -0.01 -1.60
CA ALA A 347 8.50 0.52 -2.70
C ALA A 347 7.01 0.51 -2.35
N GLY A 348 6.50 -0.60 -1.80
CA GLY A 348 5.12 -0.68 -1.35
C GLY A 348 4.80 0.28 -0.20
N THR A 349 5.75 0.52 0.71
CA THR A 349 5.59 1.51 1.80
C THR A 349 5.53 2.94 1.25
N VAL A 350 6.37 3.28 0.27
CA VAL A 350 6.26 4.55 -0.45
C VAL A 350 4.89 4.66 -1.10
N GLY A 351 4.39 3.57 -1.71
CA GLY A 351 3.02 3.51 -2.24
C GLY A 351 1.95 3.82 -1.20
N TYR A 352 2.08 3.30 0.01
CA TYR A 352 1.15 3.63 1.11
C TYR A 352 1.12 5.12 1.44
N VAL A 353 2.27 5.80 1.37
CA VAL A 353 2.37 7.23 1.67
C VAL A 353 1.82 8.09 0.54
N VAL A 354 2.16 7.75 -0.72
CA VAL A 354 1.84 8.60 -1.87
C VAL A 354 0.49 8.28 -2.53
N GLY A 355 -0.06 7.07 -2.32
CA GLY A 355 -1.25 6.59 -3.03
C GLY A 355 -2.48 7.47 -2.80
N THR A 356 -2.83 7.75 -1.55
CA THR A 356 -3.98 8.61 -1.23
C THR A 356 -3.82 10.06 -1.71
N PRO A 357 -2.70 10.78 -1.45
CA PRO A 357 -2.51 12.13 -1.97
C PRO A 357 -2.60 12.21 -3.50
N LEU A 358 -1.97 11.26 -4.19
CA LEU A 358 -2.00 11.19 -5.65
C LEU A 358 -3.41 10.96 -6.18
N ALA A 359 -4.16 10.04 -5.57
CA ALA A 359 -5.53 9.75 -5.94
C ALA A 359 -6.48 10.93 -5.70
N LEU A 360 -6.28 11.72 -4.64
CA LEU A 360 -7.05 12.95 -4.41
C LEU A 360 -6.77 14.01 -5.50
N ALA A 361 -5.53 14.13 -5.96
CA ALA A 361 -5.20 14.99 -7.08
C ALA A 361 -5.86 14.51 -8.39
N VAL A 362 -5.84 13.19 -8.65
CA VAL A 362 -6.54 12.57 -9.77
C VAL A 362 -8.06 12.80 -9.66
N ALA A 363 -8.65 12.64 -8.47
CA ALA A 363 -10.06 12.89 -8.23
C ALA A 363 -10.47 14.34 -8.58
N ALA A 364 -9.64 15.32 -8.19
CA ALA A 364 -9.88 16.73 -8.51
C ALA A 364 -9.85 16.96 -10.03
N ALA A 365 -8.91 16.34 -10.74
CA ALA A 365 -8.81 16.44 -12.21
C ALA A 365 -10.00 15.75 -12.91
N LEU A 366 -10.39 14.54 -12.50
CA LEU A 366 -11.53 13.81 -13.08
C LEU A 366 -12.87 14.50 -12.83
N ARG A 367 -13.01 15.22 -11.71
CA ARG A 367 -14.23 15.99 -11.41
C ARG A 367 -14.38 17.22 -12.30
N ALA A 368 -13.29 17.72 -12.84
CA ALA A 368 -13.28 18.88 -13.73
C ALA A 368 -13.52 18.52 -15.22
N MET A 369 -13.45 17.23 -15.55
CA MET A 369 -13.77 16.67 -16.88
C MET A 369 -15.26 16.41 -17.03
#